data_35e20d4e51499bca906644e9118315c2
#
_entry.id   35e20d4e51499bca906644e9118315c2
#
_cell.length_a   1.000
_cell.length_b   1.000
_cell.length_c   1.000
_cell.angle_alpha   90.00
_cell.angle_beta   90.00
_cell.angle_gamma   90.00
#
_symmetry.space_group_name_H-M   'P 1'
#
loop_
_entity.id
_entity.type
_entity.pdbx_description
1 polymer ?
#
loop_
_entity_poly.entity_id
_entity_poly.type
_entity_poly.pdbx_seq_one_letter_code
_entity_poly.pdbx_strand_id
1 'polypeptide(L)'
;MSGRHVDHPVALRELTVARVTDVGPRLRRITFTGDQLGPFHQDGFDLPGFVTAAPDDHVKVFPPPAGGGSFSLPAQADGHLDWPDDHSVVHRDYTVRRYDADAGELDIEFVLHEGGAAATWAAGAEPGATLHVAGPRSSFGYPAAAHVVMVGDLTALPAIARWVEEAPAATALTVVVRTVDASDRIELRRGDGTPVEVRWVDDPTVDLGAVVAELPEFDPDVFVFVAAELSDVAAVRRHLRDDRGLAADRFRATSYWRRGGSAEADHEAEHAIEHLADLLTPFAVRVAASLRLADHVVGGASTTAEVAAAAGADPVTVDALLRHLAGRGVFAVDGDRVSLTGPAAALVDDHPSELRRRLDLSGAEGRMHQAWSGLLHTATTGEPGYEQVFGAGFWDDLHSDPALASSFDGYLARWATVWVPRVRAGHDWARYAHVVDVGGGMGLLLAELLHEAPDARGTIVELPTTAATAAWWFEQQGVADRAATAPGSFFDSLPSGDAVVLAQVLHDWPDDDAVRILARAAEALTDGGRVVLVERLRSAADGQAAMTLLMRNLFAGTERDLDDFAALAGRAGLAVVGTSDLGVGLHLIELEPRP
;
A
#
# COMPACT_ATOMS: atom_id res chain seq x y z
N MET A 1 -15.73 28.39 9.62
CA MET A 1 -16.10 28.28 8.19
C MET A 1 -14.83 28.46 7.39
N SER A 2 -14.36 27.42 6.69
CA SER A 2 -13.20 27.50 5.81
C SER A 2 -13.42 28.54 4.73
N GLY A 3 -12.38 29.29 4.36
CA GLY A 3 -12.40 30.21 3.25
C GLY A 3 -12.87 29.51 1.95
N ARG A 4 -13.33 30.28 0.97
CA ARG A 4 -13.84 29.73 -0.29
C ARG A 4 -12.69 29.06 -1.04
N HIS A 5 -12.80 27.76 -1.30
CA HIS A 5 -11.89 27.00 -2.15
C HIS A 5 -12.16 27.31 -3.62
N VAL A 6 -11.13 27.57 -4.39
CA VAL A 6 -11.20 27.83 -5.84
C VAL A 6 -10.09 27.05 -6.52
N ASP A 7 -10.45 26.18 -7.46
CA ASP A 7 -9.48 25.49 -8.32
C ASP A 7 -9.14 26.36 -9.54
N HIS A 8 -7.89 26.27 -9.99
CA HIS A 8 -7.38 26.98 -11.16
C HIS A 8 -6.83 25.98 -12.19
N PRO A 9 -7.01 26.25 -13.49
CA PRO A 9 -6.28 25.52 -14.52
C PRO A 9 -4.77 25.71 -14.35
N VAL A 10 -4.02 24.61 -14.38
CA VAL A 10 -2.56 24.64 -14.23
C VAL A 10 -1.89 24.86 -15.58
N ALA A 11 -1.08 25.90 -15.68
CA ALA A 11 -0.27 26.19 -16.85
C ALA A 11 1.22 26.21 -16.48
N LEU A 12 2.06 25.57 -17.31
CA LEU A 12 3.51 25.63 -17.22
C LEU A 12 3.97 26.90 -17.95
N ARG A 13 4.70 27.77 -17.24
CA ARG A 13 5.16 29.08 -17.72
C ARG A 13 6.67 29.17 -17.68
N GLU A 14 7.30 29.66 -18.71
CA GLU A 14 8.69 30.11 -18.66
C GLU A 14 8.73 31.59 -18.32
N LEU A 15 9.35 31.94 -17.22
CA LEU A 15 9.46 33.30 -16.71
C LEU A 15 10.92 33.73 -16.65
N THR A 16 11.14 35.04 -16.84
CA THR A 16 12.46 35.64 -16.83
C THR A 16 12.68 36.46 -15.55
N VAL A 17 13.83 36.32 -14.92
CA VAL A 17 14.24 37.11 -13.77
C VAL A 17 14.42 38.57 -14.19
N ALA A 18 13.61 39.48 -13.65
CA ALA A 18 13.72 40.91 -13.84
C ALA A 18 14.68 41.55 -12.85
N ARG A 19 14.61 41.14 -11.57
CA ARG A 19 15.47 41.62 -10.49
C ARG A 19 15.60 40.62 -9.37
N VAL A 20 16.67 40.75 -8.62
CA VAL A 20 16.97 39.96 -7.42
C VAL A 20 17.21 40.93 -6.25
N THR A 21 16.61 40.62 -5.08
CA THR A 21 16.74 41.44 -3.87
C THR A 21 16.94 40.54 -2.66
N ASP A 22 18.01 40.76 -1.89
CA ASP A 22 18.18 40.06 -0.61
C ASP A 22 17.29 40.72 0.45
N VAL A 23 16.31 39.99 0.95
CA VAL A 23 15.37 40.43 2.00
C VAL A 23 15.97 40.21 3.38
N GLY A 24 16.83 39.24 3.50
CA GLY A 24 17.62 38.89 4.68
C GLY A 24 18.81 38.02 4.31
N PRO A 25 19.63 37.63 5.27
CA PRO A 25 20.83 36.82 4.98
C PRO A 25 20.53 35.49 4.33
N ARG A 26 19.35 34.91 4.62
CA ARG A 26 18.91 33.61 4.12
C ARG A 26 17.63 33.70 3.31
N LEU A 27 17.10 34.88 3.00
CA LEU A 27 15.85 35.06 2.26
C LEU A 27 16.09 35.98 1.07
N ARG A 28 15.94 35.43 -0.13
CA ARG A 28 16.14 36.13 -1.41
C ARG A 28 14.83 36.21 -2.19
N ARG A 29 14.41 37.43 -2.52
CA ARG A 29 13.27 37.69 -3.41
C ARG A 29 13.74 37.78 -4.84
N ILE A 30 13.10 37.02 -5.72
CA ILE A 30 13.30 37.07 -7.15
C ILE A 30 11.99 37.53 -7.79
N THR A 31 12.08 38.63 -8.55
CA THR A 31 10.96 39.16 -9.33
C THR A 31 11.07 38.64 -10.73
N PHE A 32 10.03 38.01 -11.19
CA PHE A 32 9.90 37.46 -12.54
C PHE A 32 8.97 38.30 -13.39
N THR A 33 9.24 38.32 -14.70
CA THR A 33 8.39 38.87 -15.74
C THR A 33 8.30 37.88 -16.89
N GLY A 34 7.34 38.09 -17.80
CA GLY A 34 7.20 37.28 -19.02
C GLY A 34 5.80 37.36 -19.58
N ASP A 35 5.69 37.23 -20.90
CA ASP A 35 4.41 37.31 -21.63
C ASP A 35 3.42 36.22 -21.17
N GLN A 36 3.94 35.10 -20.64
CA GLN A 36 3.13 34.01 -20.14
C GLN A 36 2.48 34.28 -18.76
N LEU A 37 2.76 35.42 -18.13
CA LEU A 37 1.96 35.89 -16.99
C LEU A 37 0.57 36.38 -17.42
N GLY A 38 0.40 36.84 -18.66
CA GLY A 38 -0.89 37.01 -19.30
C GLY A 38 -1.45 35.72 -19.90
N PRO A 39 -2.63 35.75 -20.53
CA PRO A 39 -3.12 34.63 -21.34
C PRO A 39 -2.18 34.34 -22.53
N PHE A 40 -1.89 33.07 -22.82
CA PHE A 40 -0.97 32.68 -23.88
C PHE A 40 -1.39 31.36 -24.54
N HIS A 41 -0.80 31.03 -25.67
CA HIS A 41 -1.03 29.79 -26.40
C HIS A 41 0.25 28.94 -26.39
N GLN A 42 0.15 27.67 -25.99
CA GLN A 42 1.26 26.74 -25.96
C GLN A 42 0.78 25.30 -26.21
N ASP A 43 1.52 24.53 -27.01
CA ASP A 43 1.28 23.10 -27.30
C ASP A 43 -0.14 22.77 -27.79
N GLY A 44 -0.80 23.76 -28.45
CA GLY A 44 -2.17 23.60 -28.97
C GLY A 44 -3.27 24.00 -27.99
N PHE A 45 -2.93 24.51 -26.81
CA PHE A 45 -3.89 24.92 -25.77
C PHE A 45 -3.86 26.42 -25.53
N ASP A 46 -5.05 27.02 -25.35
CA ASP A 46 -5.22 28.39 -24.88
C ASP A 46 -5.20 28.39 -23.35
N LEU A 47 -4.15 28.95 -22.77
CA LEU A 47 -3.88 28.91 -21.34
C LEU A 47 -4.22 30.27 -20.69
N PRO A 48 -4.82 30.27 -19.47
CA PRO A 48 -5.20 31.50 -18.80
C PRO A 48 -3.99 32.27 -18.28
N GLY A 49 -4.16 33.57 -18.03
CA GLY A 49 -3.20 34.37 -17.29
C GLY A 49 -2.98 33.84 -15.87
N PHE A 50 -1.87 34.26 -15.27
CA PHE A 50 -1.54 33.90 -13.90
C PHE A 50 -2.55 34.50 -12.91
N VAL A 51 -2.94 33.72 -11.91
CA VAL A 51 -3.89 34.13 -10.87
C VAL A 51 -3.37 33.67 -9.51
N THR A 52 -3.49 34.52 -8.49
CA THR A 52 -3.31 34.17 -7.09
C THR A 52 -4.40 34.87 -6.27
N ALA A 53 -5.07 34.16 -5.39
CA ALA A 53 -6.26 34.64 -4.68
C ALA A 53 -6.21 34.42 -3.15
N ALA A 54 -5.15 33.78 -2.65
CA ALA A 54 -4.99 33.49 -1.22
C ALA A 54 -3.54 33.61 -0.75
N PRO A 55 -3.32 33.91 0.55
CA PRO A 55 -1.98 34.21 1.06
C PRO A 55 -1.03 33.01 1.09
N ASP A 56 -1.52 31.78 1.09
CA ASP A 56 -0.73 30.54 1.04
C ASP A 56 -0.73 29.87 -0.34
N ASP A 57 -1.15 30.58 -1.38
CA ASP A 57 -1.01 30.10 -2.75
C ASP A 57 0.44 29.80 -3.08
N HIS A 58 0.67 28.65 -3.67
CA HIS A 58 2.00 28.18 -4.03
C HIS A 58 2.06 27.73 -5.48
N VAL A 59 3.23 27.79 -6.03
CA VAL A 59 3.56 27.36 -7.38
C VAL A 59 4.69 26.34 -7.33
N LYS A 60 4.71 25.42 -8.28
CA LYS A 60 5.85 24.56 -8.52
C LYS A 60 6.89 25.31 -9.33
N VAL A 61 8.11 25.36 -8.85
CA VAL A 61 9.25 25.89 -9.60
C VAL A 61 10.12 24.72 -10.07
N PHE A 62 10.64 24.80 -11.28
CA PHE A 62 11.43 23.75 -11.93
C PHE A 62 12.85 24.29 -12.17
N PRO A 63 13.75 24.18 -11.17
CA PRO A 63 15.10 24.68 -11.32
C PRO A 63 15.90 23.80 -12.30
N PRO A 64 16.63 24.41 -13.26
CA PRO A 64 17.55 23.66 -14.09
C PRO A 64 18.68 23.06 -13.27
N PRO A 65 19.26 21.92 -13.66
CA PRO A 65 20.35 21.28 -12.92
C PRO A 65 21.60 22.17 -12.87
N ALA A 66 22.27 22.13 -11.73
CA ALA A 66 23.53 22.83 -11.55
C ALA A 66 24.58 22.33 -12.57
N GLY A 67 25.18 23.25 -13.34
CA GLY A 67 26.20 22.90 -14.35
C GLY A 67 25.68 22.73 -15.78
N GLY A 68 24.40 22.95 -16.02
CA GLY A 68 23.76 22.83 -17.34
C GLY A 68 23.54 21.37 -17.74
N GLY A 69 22.58 21.14 -18.62
CA GLY A 69 22.18 19.82 -19.10
C GLY A 69 20.71 19.83 -19.51
N SER A 70 20.26 18.82 -20.19
CA SER A 70 18.83 18.61 -20.42
C SER A 70 18.16 18.23 -19.09
N PHE A 71 17.04 18.86 -18.77
CA PHE A 71 16.19 18.46 -17.65
C PHE A 71 14.76 18.24 -18.19
N SER A 72 14.06 17.32 -17.54
CA SER A 72 12.69 17.00 -17.92
C SER A 72 11.73 18.01 -17.31
N LEU A 73 10.68 18.35 -18.08
CA LEU A 73 9.54 19.14 -17.63
C LEU A 73 8.27 18.32 -17.89
N PRO A 74 7.22 18.51 -17.11
CA PRO A 74 5.92 17.93 -17.44
C PRO A 74 5.39 18.56 -18.74
N ALA A 75 4.62 17.79 -19.51
CA ALA A 75 3.99 18.29 -20.71
C ALA A 75 2.73 19.09 -20.37
N GLN A 76 2.47 20.17 -21.11
CA GLN A 76 1.23 20.92 -20.97
C GLN A 76 0.06 20.13 -21.59
N ALA A 77 -1.04 20.01 -20.85
CA ALA A 77 -2.31 19.49 -21.31
C ALA A 77 -3.44 20.51 -21.05
N ASP A 78 -4.68 20.15 -21.36
CA ASP A 78 -5.83 21.06 -21.16
C ASP A 78 -6.10 21.29 -19.67
N GLY A 79 -5.60 22.42 -19.17
CA GLY A 79 -5.78 22.84 -17.77
C GLY A 79 -5.03 22.03 -16.72
N HIS A 80 -4.14 21.10 -17.12
CA HIS A 80 -3.30 20.31 -16.21
C HIS A 80 -1.94 20.00 -16.84
N LEU A 81 -1.07 19.33 -16.06
CA LEU A 81 0.24 18.89 -16.52
C LEU A 81 0.30 17.36 -16.53
N ASP A 82 0.80 16.80 -17.62
CA ASP A 82 1.14 15.39 -17.74
C ASP A 82 2.58 15.17 -17.30
N TRP A 83 2.74 14.37 -16.28
CA TRP A 83 4.04 14.07 -15.67
C TRP A 83 4.67 12.84 -16.32
N PRO A 84 5.99 12.86 -16.63
CA PRO A 84 6.66 11.68 -17.13
C PRO A 84 6.70 10.56 -16.07
N ASP A 85 6.55 9.31 -16.50
CA ASP A 85 6.54 8.13 -15.63
C ASP A 85 7.92 7.83 -14.98
N ASP A 86 9.00 8.40 -15.51
CA ASP A 86 10.39 8.13 -15.09
C ASP A 86 10.86 9.00 -13.90
N HIS A 87 9.97 9.81 -13.34
CA HIS A 87 10.24 10.71 -12.21
C HIS A 87 11.46 11.64 -12.39
N SER A 88 11.83 11.93 -13.63
CA SER A 88 13.00 12.77 -13.95
C SER A 88 12.81 14.26 -13.69
N VAL A 89 11.58 14.70 -13.35
CA VAL A 89 11.22 16.12 -13.16
C VAL A 89 11.50 16.58 -11.75
N VAL A 90 12.52 17.43 -11.59
CA VAL A 90 12.83 18.08 -10.31
C VAL A 90 11.99 19.33 -10.15
N HIS A 91 11.20 19.42 -9.09
CA HIS A 91 10.39 20.59 -8.76
C HIS A 91 10.35 20.87 -7.26
N ARG A 92 9.96 22.10 -6.88
CA ARG A 92 9.76 22.51 -5.48
C ARG A 92 8.58 23.46 -5.39
N ASP A 93 7.82 23.37 -4.30
CA ASP A 93 6.71 24.28 -4.03
C ASP A 93 7.22 25.53 -3.34
N TYR A 94 6.82 26.70 -3.86
CA TYR A 94 7.15 28.00 -3.30
C TYR A 94 5.92 28.88 -3.22
N THR A 95 5.80 29.61 -2.13
CA THR A 95 4.71 30.59 -1.94
C THR A 95 4.81 31.72 -2.98
N VAL A 96 3.69 32.07 -3.58
CA VAL A 96 3.57 33.30 -4.35
C VAL A 96 3.63 34.48 -3.38
N ARG A 97 4.74 35.20 -3.34
CA ARG A 97 4.90 36.32 -2.40
C ARG A 97 4.07 37.53 -2.80
N ARG A 98 4.05 37.87 -4.09
CA ARG A 98 3.27 38.97 -4.68
C ARG A 98 3.06 38.71 -6.17
N TYR A 99 1.91 39.06 -6.65
CA TYR A 99 1.65 39.18 -8.09
C TYR A 99 1.03 40.55 -8.36
N ASP A 100 1.64 41.27 -9.30
CA ASP A 100 1.16 42.56 -9.78
C ASP A 100 0.80 42.41 -11.26
N ALA A 101 -0.48 42.32 -11.54
CA ALA A 101 -1.00 42.11 -12.89
C ALA A 101 -0.77 43.32 -13.80
N ASP A 102 -0.79 44.54 -13.23
CA ASP A 102 -0.60 45.78 -13.98
C ASP A 102 0.87 45.96 -14.39
N ALA A 103 1.79 45.58 -13.50
CA ALA A 103 3.21 45.60 -13.78
C ALA A 103 3.70 44.35 -14.54
N GLY A 104 2.92 43.25 -14.57
CA GLY A 104 3.35 41.96 -15.10
C GLY A 104 4.49 41.33 -14.31
N GLU A 105 4.44 41.48 -12.98
CA GLU A 105 5.51 41.04 -12.09
C GLU A 105 5.03 39.98 -11.08
N LEU A 106 5.80 38.90 -10.96
CA LEU A 106 5.62 37.84 -9.98
C LEU A 106 6.83 37.78 -9.04
N ASP A 107 6.60 37.95 -7.74
CA ASP A 107 7.64 37.81 -6.71
C ASP A 107 7.54 36.43 -6.03
N ILE A 108 8.66 35.73 -5.98
CA ILE A 108 8.84 34.49 -5.19
C ILE A 108 10.04 34.70 -4.26
N GLU A 109 9.92 34.31 -3.00
CA GLU A 109 10.99 34.38 -2.03
C GLU A 109 11.59 32.98 -1.78
N PHE A 110 12.90 32.87 -1.92
CA PHE A 110 13.65 31.63 -1.78
C PHE A 110 14.46 31.67 -0.48
N VAL A 111 14.27 30.64 0.35
CA VAL A 111 15.15 30.42 1.50
C VAL A 111 16.44 29.77 1.01
N LEU A 112 17.56 30.45 1.24
CA LEU A 112 18.88 29.98 0.82
C LEU A 112 19.44 28.99 1.86
N HIS A 113 19.75 27.79 1.41
CA HIS A 113 20.36 26.72 2.21
C HIS A 113 21.22 25.82 1.32
N GLU A 114 22.12 25.05 1.92
CA GLU A 114 22.95 24.10 1.17
C GLU A 114 22.15 22.88 0.72
N GLY A 115 22.44 22.38 -0.50
CA GLY A 115 21.95 21.09 -1.00
C GLY A 115 20.59 21.10 -1.70
N GLY A 116 19.83 22.20 -1.68
CA GLY A 116 18.54 22.29 -2.38
C GLY A 116 18.69 22.75 -3.83
N ALA A 117 18.10 22.07 -4.82
CA ALA A 117 18.18 22.47 -6.23
C ALA A 117 17.66 23.90 -6.47
N ALA A 118 16.49 24.23 -5.94
CA ALA A 118 15.89 25.57 -6.07
C ALA A 118 16.68 26.65 -5.28
N ALA A 119 17.17 26.33 -4.08
CA ALA A 119 17.99 27.23 -3.29
C ALA A 119 19.34 27.51 -3.99
N THR A 120 19.97 26.48 -4.56
CA THR A 120 21.22 26.60 -5.34
C THR A 120 21.00 27.45 -6.58
N TRP A 121 19.92 27.23 -7.34
CA TRP A 121 19.56 28.06 -8.48
C TRP A 121 19.33 29.51 -8.06
N ALA A 122 18.52 29.74 -7.02
CA ALA A 122 18.20 31.09 -6.54
C ALA A 122 19.44 31.85 -6.02
N ALA A 123 20.39 31.14 -5.41
CA ALA A 123 21.64 31.75 -4.97
C ALA A 123 22.48 32.32 -6.12
N GLY A 124 22.44 31.69 -7.30
CA GLY A 124 23.14 32.10 -8.52
C GLY A 124 22.28 32.86 -9.53
N ALA A 125 21.00 33.10 -9.25
CA ALA A 125 20.10 33.75 -10.19
C ALA A 125 20.48 35.22 -10.41
N GLU A 126 20.50 35.63 -11.69
CA GLU A 126 20.78 37.02 -12.12
C GLU A 126 19.66 37.48 -13.08
N PRO A 127 19.46 38.81 -13.27
CA PRO A 127 18.54 39.33 -14.25
C PRO A 127 18.81 38.74 -15.65
N GLY A 128 17.74 38.26 -16.29
CA GLY A 128 17.80 37.56 -17.57
C GLY A 128 17.84 36.02 -17.47
N ALA A 129 18.07 35.45 -16.30
CA ALA A 129 17.93 34.02 -16.09
C ALA A 129 16.45 33.59 -16.24
N THR A 130 16.20 32.33 -16.65
CA THR A 130 14.85 31.80 -16.80
C THR A 130 14.54 30.72 -15.77
N LEU A 131 13.26 30.60 -15.42
CA LEU A 131 12.73 29.55 -14.54
C LEU A 131 11.35 29.13 -15.04
N HIS A 132 11.10 27.84 -15.07
CA HIS A 132 9.75 27.33 -15.31
C HIS A 132 8.95 27.30 -13.99
N VAL A 133 7.68 27.72 -14.09
CA VAL A 133 6.77 27.86 -12.95
C VAL A 133 5.40 27.31 -13.35
N ALA A 134 4.78 26.51 -12.48
CA ALA A 134 3.41 26.01 -12.73
C ALA A 134 2.49 26.23 -11.53
N GLY A 135 1.23 26.56 -11.82
CA GLY A 135 0.21 26.83 -10.80
C GLY A 135 -0.05 28.33 -10.59
N PRO A 136 -0.72 28.70 -9.49
CA PRO A 136 -1.31 27.86 -8.43
C PRO A 136 -2.38 26.92 -8.96
N ARG A 137 -2.51 25.74 -8.34
CA ARG A 137 -3.57 24.77 -8.67
C ARG A 137 -4.88 25.12 -7.98
N SER A 138 -4.80 25.65 -6.77
CA SER A 138 -5.99 26.04 -5.99
C SER A 138 -5.65 27.15 -5.01
N SER A 139 -6.65 27.91 -4.64
CA SER A 139 -6.58 28.96 -3.61
C SER A 139 -7.60 28.71 -2.53
N PHE A 140 -7.20 28.97 -1.28
CA PHE A 140 -8.09 28.91 -0.11
C PHE A 140 -8.18 30.28 0.50
N GLY A 141 -9.28 30.96 0.30
CA GLY A 141 -9.49 32.32 0.76
C GLY A 141 -9.26 32.50 2.26
N TYR A 142 -9.00 33.73 2.65
CA TYR A 142 -8.78 34.10 4.06
C TYR A 142 -9.95 33.64 4.92
N PRO A 143 -9.71 32.95 6.08
CA PRO A 143 -10.77 32.43 6.91
C PRO A 143 -11.56 33.59 7.58
N ALA A 144 -12.87 33.38 7.76
CA ALA A 144 -13.69 34.27 8.56
C ALA A 144 -13.49 33.93 10.04
N ALA A 145 -12.44 34.50 10.66
CA ALA A 145 -12.11 34.31 12.06
C ALA A 145 -11.79 35.66 12.73
N ALA A 146 -12.18 35.80 13.98
CA ALA A 146 -11.86 36.99 14.77
C ALA A 146 -10.38 37.06 15.15
N HIS A 147 -9.73 35.92 15.25
CA HIS A 147 -8.31 35.77 15.59
C HIS A 147 -7.62 34.78 14.64
N VAL A 148 -6.47 35.16 14.07
CA VAL A 148 -5.62 34.27 13.30
C VAL A 148 -4.27 34.12 13.98
N VAL A 149 -3.90 32.87 14.26
CA VAL A 149 -2.59 32.50 14.81
C VAL A 149 -1.76 31.91 13.67
N MET A 150 -0.58 32.44 13.44
CA MET A 150 0.36 31.96 12.41
C MET A 150 1.62 31.46 13.09
N VAL A 151 2.00 30.22 12.77
CA VAL A 151 3.18 29.56 13.34
C VAL A 151 3.99 28.99 12.19
N GLY A 152 5.29 29.31 12.16
CA GLY A 152 6.16 28.79 11.11
C GLY A 152 7.64 28.92 11.40
N ASP A 153 8.42 28.42 10.46
CA ASP A 153 9.86 28.70 10.40
C ASP A 153 10.19 29.66 9.23
N LEU A 154 11.45 29.83 8.94
CA LEU A 154 11.92 30.74 7.89
C LEU A 154 11.30 30.40 6.51
N THR A 155 11.00 29.12 6.23
CA THR A 155 10.41 28.71 4.94
C THR A 155 8.96 29.16 4.80
N ALA A 156 8.25 29.32 5.90
CA ALA A 156 6.88 29.80 5.93
C ALA A 156 6.77 31.33 5.94
N LEU A 157 7.86 32.03 6.16
CA LEU A 157 7.87 33.50 6.33
C LEU A 157 7.23 34.25 5.13
N PRO A 158 7.45 33.84 3.85
CA PRO A 158 6.77 34.45 2.71
C PRO A 158 5.24 34.34 2.75
N ALA A 159 4.71 33.16 3.17
CA ALA A 159 3.28 32.96 3.35
C ALA A 159 2.74 33.76 4.54
N ILE A 160 3.44 33.71 5.69
CA ILE A 160 3.06 34.48 6.90
C ILE A 160 3.02 35.97 6.59
N ALA A 161 3.98 36.51 5.83
CA ALA A 161 3.99 37.91 5.42
C ALA A 161 2.72 38.27 4.64
N ARG A 162 2.31 37.44 3.66
CA ARG A 162 1.04 37.63 2.94
C ARG A 162 -0.19 37.51 3.84
N TRP A 163 -0.23 36.52 4.74
CA TRP A 163 -1.31 36.38 5.74
C TRP A 163 -1.46 37.63 6.58
N VAL A 164 -0.36 38.27 6.96
CA VAL A 164 -0.35 39.53 7.73
C VAL A 164 -0.82 40.72 6.86
N GLU A 165 -0.30 40.82 5.62
CA GLU A 165 -0.65 41.89 4.68
C GLU A 165 -2.12 41.85 4.24
N GLU A 166 -2.67 40.66 4.00
CA GLU A 166 -4.03 40.43 3.52
C GLU A 166 -5.06 40.32 4.65
N ALA A 167 -4.61 40.37 5.92
CA ALA A 167 -5.49 40.24 7.08
C ALA A 167 -6.54 41.37 7.13
N PRO A 168 -7.85 41.04 7.30
CA PRO A 168 -8.88 42.06 7.56
C PRO A 168 -8.51 42.92 8.78
N ALA A 169 -8.79 44.22 8.74
CA ALA A 169 -8.38 45.15 9.78
C ALA A 169 -8.91 44.76 11.19
N ALA A 170 -10.09 44.14 11.26
CA ALA A 170 -10.71 43.71 12.52
C ALA A 170 -10.15 42.38 13.09
N THR A 171 -9.33 41.62 12.34
CA THR A 171 -8.79 40.34 12.75
C THR A 171 -7.60 40.54 13.70
N ALA A 172 -7.65 39.94 14.87
CA ALA A 172 -6.50 39.88 15.78
C ALA A 172 -5.45 38.92 15.21
N LEU A 173 -4.16 39.25 15.34
CA LEU A 173 -3.07 38.41 14.82
C LEU A 173 -2.11 38.02 15.94
N THR A 174 -1.77 36.76 16.01
CA THR A 174 -0.63 36.24 16.78
C THR A 174 0.33 35.59 15.81
N VAL A 175 1.58 36.02 15.78
CA VAL A 175 2.60 35.53 14.83
C VAL A 175 3.79 34.96 15.61
N VAL A 176 4.13 33.71 15.32
CA VAL A 176 5.31 33.01 15.86
C VAL A 176 6.16 32.52 14.70
N VAL A 177 7.39 32.95 14.63
CA VAL A 177 8.33 32.53 13.57
C VAL A 177 9.64 32.07 14.19
N ARG A 178 10.05 30.83 13.87
CA ARG A 178 11.37 30.33 14.21
C ARG A 178 12.35 30.66 13.09
N THR A 179 13.49 31.20 13.48
CA THR A 179 14.60 31.56 12.58
C THR A 179 15.87 30.83 12.97
N VAL A 180 16.91 30.95 12.17
CA VAL A 180 18.23 30.39 12.50
C VAL A 180 18.92 31.30 13.54
N ASP A 181 18.84 32.61 13.33
CA ASP A 181 19.33 33.61 14.25
C ASP A 181 18.62 34.97 14.06
N ALA A 182 18.89 35.93 14.91
CA ALA A 182 18.21 37.23 14.92
C ALA A 182 18.41 38.06 13.62
N SER A 183 19.40 37.75 12.78
CA SER A 183 19.60 38.44 11.50
C SER A 183 18.57 38.10 10.43
N ASP A 184 17.83 37.01 10.62
CA ASP A 184 16.74 36.60 9.71
C ASP A 184 15.41 37.32 9.99
N ARG A 185 15.32 38.08 11.06
CA ARG A 185 14.10 38.82 11.43
C ARG A 185 13.80 39.91 10.40
N ILE A 186 12.56 39.96 9.95
CA ILE A 186 12.04 41.03 9.08
C ILE A 186 10.87 41.71 9.75
N GLU A 187 10.59 42.93 9.38
CA GLU A 187 9.40 43.64 9.86
C GLU A 187 8.17 43.19 9.04
N LEU A 188 7.15 42.71 9.74
CA LEU A 188 5.85 42.37 9.12
C LEU A 188 4.86 43.50 9.33
N ARG A 189 4.15 43.88 8.25
CA ARG A 189 3.16 44.97 8.27
C ARG A 189 1.86 44.52 7.66
N ARG A 190 0.76 45.00 8.19
CA ARG A 190 -0.58 44.87 7.55
C ARG A 190 -0.61 45.65 6.23
N GLY A 191 -1.63 45.40 5.42
CA GLY A 191 -1.82 46.14 4.15
C GLY A 191 -2.01 47.64 4.30
N ASP A 192 -2.40 48.13 5.48
CA ASP A 192 -2.47 49.56 5.82
C ASP A 192 -1.13 50.15 6.33
N GLY A 193 -0.08 49.34 6.37
CA GLY A 193 1.25 49.72 6.84
C GLY A 193 1.46 49.57 8.36
N THR A 194 0.45 49.17 9.13
CA THR A 194 0.56 48.96 10.58
C THR A 194 1.52 47.82 10.88
N PRO A 195 2.58 48.02 11.70
CA PRO A 195 3.49 46.93 12.07
C PRO A 195 2.80 45.90 12.97
N VAL A 196 3.20 44.64 12.81
CA VAL A 196 2.67 43.51 13.60
C VAL A 196 3.78 42.97 14.47
N GLU A 197 3.47 42.77 15.77
CA GLU A 197 4.42 42.15 16.70
C GLU A 197 4.56 40.65 16.37
N VAL A 198 5.81 40.18 16.29
CA VAL A 198 6.19 38.82 16.01
C VAL A 198 6.94 38.24 17.19
N ARG A 199 6.50 37.07 17.67
CA ARG A 199 7.29 36.26 18.60
C ARG A 199 8.36 35.51 17.81
N TRP A 200 9.57 36.06 17.78
CA TRP A 200 10.73 35.44 17.15
C TRP A 200 11.37 34.40 18.08
N VAL A 201 11.68 33.22 17.49
CA VAL A 201 12.39 32.13 18.15
C VAL A 201 13.71 31.91 17.39
N ASP A 202 14.79 32.57 17.84
CA ASP A 202 16.10 32.58 17.13
C ASP A 202 16.95 31.37 17.49
N ASP A 203 16.37 30.21 17.49
CA ASP A 203 17.04 28.92 17.73
C ASP A 203 16.35 27.83 16.92
N PRO A 204 17.03 27.28 15.90
CA PRO A 204 16.44 26.26 15.02
C PRO A 204 16.20 24.91 15.73
N THR A 205 16.68 24.73 16.96
CA THR A 205 16.52 23.49 17.74
C THR A 205 15.29 23.49 18.64
N VAL A 206 14.65 24.66 18.84
CA VAL A 206 13.47 24.79 19.69
C VAL A 206 12.27 24.16 19.01
N ASP A 207 11.55 23.30 19.71
CA ASP A 207 10.30 22.67 19.27
C ASP A 207 9.18 23.71 19.18
N LEU A 208 8.60 23.90 17.99
CA LEU A 208 7.47 24.83 17.79
C LEU A 208 6.22 24.39 18.52
N GLY A 209 6.00 23.08 18.74
CA GLY A 209 4.88 22.57 19.54
C GLY A 209 4.95 23.06 20.99
N ALA A 210 6.16 23.05 21.59
CA ALA A 210 6.36 23.60 22.93
C ALA A 210 6.11 25.11 22.98
N VAL A 211 6.55 25.86 21.96
CA VAL A 211 6.31 27.32 21.88
C VAL A 211 4.82 27.65 21.78
N VAL A 212 4.06 26.85 21.00
CA VAL A 212 2.62 27.03 20.85
C VAL A 212 1.86 26.65 22.12
N ALA A 213 2.36 25.67 22.87
CA ALA A 213 1.77 25.30 24.16
C ALA A 213 1.87 26.41 25.22
N GLU A 214 2.88 27.29 25.12
CA GLU A 214 3.05 28.45 25.99
C GLU A 214 2.16 29.66 25.61
N LEU A 215 1.53 29.64 24.42
CA LEU A 215 0.63 30.71 24.01
C LEU A 215 -0.61 30.74 24.91
N PRO A 216 -1.18 31.94 25.18
CA PRO A 216 -2.47 32.06 25.90
C PRO A 216 -3.55 31.22 25.26
N GLU A 217 -4.65 31.03 26.01
CA GLU A 217 -5.85 30.41 25.41
C GLU A 217 -6.32 31.23 24.20
N PHE A 218 -6.75 30.51 23.19
CA PHE A 218 -7.19 31.13 21.94
C PHE A 218 -8.64 31.64 22.07
N ASP A 219 -8.94 32.66 21.29
CA ASP A 219 -10.35 33.08 21.12
C ASP A 219 -11.16 31.89 20.58
N PRO A 220 -12.40 31.69 21.02
CA PRO A 220 -13.29 30.66 20.48
C PRO A 220 -13.48 30.73 18.96
N ASP A 221 -13.35 31.93 18.36
CA ASP A 221 -13.36 32.11 16.89
C ASP A 221 -11.95 32.28 16.33
N VAL A 222 -11.06 31.32 16.65
CA VAL A 222 -9.68 31.28 16.14
C VAL A 222 -9.57 30.45 14.86
N PHE A 223 -8.63 30.84 14.02
CA PHE A 223 -8.04 30.00 12.97
C PHE A 223 -6.53 29.94 13.12
N VAL A 224 -5.93 28.77 12.98
CA VAL A 224 -4.48 28.58 13.13
C VAL A 224 -3.87 28.13 11.80
N PHE A 225 -2.91 28.89 11.28
CA PHE A 225 -2.08 28.53 10.14
C PHE A 225 -0.72 28.06 10.65
N VAL A 226 -0.30 26.87 10.23
CA VAL A 226 0.99 26.26 10.61
C VAL A 226 1.73 25.81 9.36
N ALA A 227 2.96 26.30 9.16
CA ALA A 227 3.82 25.84 8.10
C ALA A 227 5.29 25.82 8.57
N ALA A 228 5.92 24.66 8.56
CA ALA A 228 7.27 24.44 9.08
C ALA A 228 7.82 23.07 8.67
N GLU A 229 8.88 22.65 9.36
CA GLU A 229 9.42 21.29 9.29
C GLU A 229 8.37 20.25 9.73
N LEU A 230 8.41 19.04 9.13
CA LEU A 230 7.41 17.98 9.33
C LEU A 230 7.16 17.61 10.80
N SER A 231 8.22 17.46 11.60
CA SER A 231 8.08 17.08 13.02
C SER A 231 7.46 18.21 13.86
N ASP A 232 7.79 19.46 13.57
CA ASP A 232 7.21 20.64 14.20
C ASP A 232 5.70 20.73 13.88
N VAL A 233 5.34 20.57 12.60
CA VAL A 233 3.93 20.57 12.16
C VAL A 233 3.15 19.46 12.84
N ALA A 234 3.72 18.26 12.96
CA ALA A 234 3.10 17.13 13.64
C ALA A 234 2.89 17.40 15.14
N ALA A 235 3.88 18.02 15.81
CA ALA A 235 3.80 18.39 17.23
C ALA A 235 2.72 19.44 17.47
N VAL A 236 2.74 20.54 16.68
CA VAL A 236 1.72 21.60 16.77
C VAL A 236 0.32 21.05 16.47
N ARG A 237 0.14 20.26 15.41
CA ARG A 237 -1.14 19.66 15.04
C ARG A 237 -1.72 18.81 16.17
N ARG A 238 -0.87 17.99 16.81
CA ARG A 238 -1.26 17.16 17.96
C ARG A 238 -1.75 18.05 19.11
N HIS A 239 -0.97 19.06 19.47
CA HIS A 239 -1.33 19.99 20.53
C HIS A 239 -2.65 20.72 20.25
N LEU A 240 -2.86 21.23 19.03
CA LEU A 240 -4.10 21.91 18.65
C LEU A 240 -5.33 20.99 18.76
N ARG A 241 -5.20 19.73 18.31
CA ARG A 241 -6.30 18.77 18.30
C ARG A 241 -6.56 18.15 19.67
N ASP A 242 -5.50 17.63 20.33
CA ASP A 242 -5.63 16.76 21.50
C ASP A 242 -5.64 17.55 22.81
N ASP A 243 -4.85 18.63 22.92
CA ASP A 243 -4.76 19.43 24.16
C ASP A 243 -5.71 20.64 24.13
N ARG A 244 -5.86 21.30 22.98
CA ARG A 244 -6.72 22.49 22.86
C ARG A 244 -8.10 22.19 22.26
N GLY A 245 -8.36 20.97 21.77
CA GLY A 245 -9.66 20.53 21.28
C GLY A 245 -10.17 21.27 20.03
N LEU A 246 -9.26 21.85 19.20
CA LEU A 246 -9.66 22.55 17.99
C LEU A 246 -10.19 21.57 16.94
N ALA A 247 -11.33 21.90 16.35
CA ALA A 247 -11.90 21.16 15.22
C ALA A 247 -10.98 21.26 13.98
N ALA A 248 -11.01 20.24 13.13
CA ALA A 248 -10.10 20.13 11.97
C ALA A 248 -10.24 21.27 10.95
N ASP A 249 -11.39 21.92 10.87
CA ASP A 249 -11.66 23.07 10.01
C ASP A 249 -11.18 24.42 10.60
N ARG A 250 -10.68 24.41 11.84
CA ARG A 250 -10.17 25.58 12.55
C ARG A 250 -8.65 25.74 12.45
N PHE A 251 -7.96 24.83 11.78
CA PHE A 251 -6.54 25.00 11.53
C PHE A 251 -6.12 24.39 10.20
N ARG A 252 -5.06 24.93 9.60
CA ARG A 252 -4.32 24.36 8.49
C ARG A 252 -2.88 24.16 8.91
N ALA A 253 -2.38 22.94 8.79
CA ALA A 253 -1.03 22.56 9.19
C ALA A 253 -0.36 21.79 8.06
N THR A 254 0.60 22.42 7.40
CA THR A 254 1.29 21.92 6.20
C THR A 254 2.79 21.84 6.45
N SER A 255 3.41 20.68 6.21
CA SER A 255 4.88 20.61 6.23
C SER A 255 5.45 21.17 4.94
N TYR A 256 6.41 22.10 5.06
CA TYR A 256 7.09 22.70 3.92
C TYR A 256 8.41 22.00 3.61
N TRP A 257 9.01 21.34 4.60
CA TRP A 257 10.25 20.60 4.46
C TRP A 257 10.40 19.55 5.57
N ARG A 258 11.40 18.67 5.42
CA ARG A 258 11.72 17.62 6.38
C ARG A 258 13.23 17.56 6.62
N ARG A 259 13.64 17.49 7.87
CA ARG A 259 15.05 17.38 8.27
C ARG A 259 15.63 16.04 7.80
N GLY A 260 16.71 16.09 7.04
CA GLY A 260 17.37 14.89 6.50
C GLY A 260 16.67 14.23 5.32
N GLY A 261 15.56 14.82 4.82
CA GLY A 261 14.88 14.41 3.58
C GLY A 261 15.23 15.35 2.42
N SER A 262 15.34 14.79 1.20
CA SER A 262 15.18 15.59 0.00
C SER A 262 13.71 15.52 -0.42
N ALA A 263 13.18 16.56 -1.09
CA ALA A 263 11.82 16.48 -1.65
C ALA A 263 11.69 15.36 -2.71
N GLU A 264 12.80 14.93 -3.30
CA GLU A 264 12.89 13.74 -4.14
C GLU A 264 12.58 12.47 -3.32
N ALA A 265 13.21 12.31 -2.13
CA ALA A 265 12.95 11.17 -1.26
C ALA A 265 11.52 11.18 -0.70
N ASP A 266 10.92 12.34 -0.45
CA ASP A 266 9.53 12.44 0.00
C ASP A 266 8.55 12.10 -1.14
N HIS A 267 8.82 12.57 -2.35
CA HIS A 267 8.04 12.24 -3.54
C HIS A 267 8.18 10.75 -3.92
N GLU A 268 9.40 10.20 -3.89
CA GLU A 268 9.64 8.76 -4.05
C GLU A 268 8.88 7.94 -3.01
N ALA A 269 8.86 8.40 -1.75
CA ALA A 269 8.14 7.73 -0.67
C ALA A 269 6.61 7.78 -0.87
N GLU A 270 6.06 8.93 -1.28
CA GLU A 270 4.64 9.08 -1.62
C GLU A 270 4.25 8.16 -2.79
N HIS A 271 5.01 8.21 -3.89
CA HIS A 271 4.79 7.34 -5.04
C HIS A 271 4.94 5.86 -4.71
N ALA A 272 5.90 5.48 -3.86
CA ALA A 272 6.05 4.11 -3.41
C ALA A 272 4.79 3.63 -2.65
N ILE A 273 4.22 4.47 -1.78
CA ILE A 273 2.97 4.14 -1.08
C ILE A 273 1.78 4.12 -2.05
N GLU A 274 1.66 5.10 -2.95
CA GLU A 274 0.60 5.11 -3.98
C GLU A 274 0.65 3.86 -4.86
N HIS A 275 1.86 3.47 -5.30
CA HIS A 275 2.07 2.24 -6.08
C HIS A 275 1.70 0.98 -5.29
N LEU A 276 2.10 0.89 -4.02
CA LEU A 276 1.74 -0.23 -3.13
C LEU A 276 0.25 -0.25 -2.80
N ALA A 277 -0.42 0.90 -2.83
CA ALA A 277 -1.85 1.03 -2.57
C ALA A 277 -2.72 0.86 -3.83
N ASP A 278 -2.12 0.76 -5.03
CA ASP A 278 -2.87 0.54 -6.28
C ASP A 278 -3.66 -0.77 -6.22
N LEU A 279 -4.96 -0.68 -6.45
CA LEU A 279 -5.86 -1.82 -6.56
C LEU A 279 -6.35 -2.05 -7.99
N LEU A 280 -6.32 -1.02 -8.85
CA LEU A 280 -6.91 -1.09 -10.17
C LEU A 280 -6.18 -2.11 -11.05
N THR A 281 -4.86 -1.98 -11.20
CA THR A 281 -4.09 -2.87 -12.07
C THR A 281 -4.13 -4.33 -11.62
N PRO A 282 -3.94 -4.68 -10.32
CA PRO A 282 -4.11 -6.04 -9.84
C PRO A 282 -5.51 -6.63 -10.08
N PHE A 283 -6.57 -5.84 -9.91
CA PHE A 283 -7.93 -6.31 -10.21
C PHE A 283 -8.20 -6.38 -11.71
N ALA A 284 -7.69 -5.45 -12.52
CA ALA A 284 -7.82 -5.48 -13.97
C ALA A 284 -7.24 -6.77 -14.58
N VAL A 285 -6.05 -7.20 -14.12
CA VAL A 285 -5.45 -8.48 -14.53
C VAL A 285 -6.32 -9.67 -14.14
N ARG A 286 -6.92 -9.67 -12.94
CA ARG A 286 -7.83 -10.73 -12.50
C ARG A 286 -9.13 -10.77 -13.29
N VAL A 287 -9.70 -9.62 -13.62
CA VAL A 287 -10.88 -9.54 -14.49
C VAL A 287 -10.56 -10.06 -15.89
N ALA A 288 -9.40 -9.70 -16.46
CA ALA A 288 -8.98 -10.23 -17.75
C ALA A 288 -8.80 -11.76 -17.73
N ALA A 289 -8.24 -12.31 -16.64
CA ALA A 289 -8.13 -13.76 -16.43
C ALA A 289 -9.50 -14.44 -16.29
N SER A 290 -10.42 -13.85 -15.51
CA SER A 290 -11.77 -14.39 -15.28
C SER A 290 -12.63 -14.37 -16.54
N LEU A 291 -12.52 -13.30 -17.33
CA LEU A 291 -13.17 -13.16 -18.63
C LEU A 291 -12.45 -13.91 -19.76
N ARG A 292 -11.31 -14.54 -19.48
CA ARG A 292 -10.50 -15.31 -20.45
C ARG A 292 -10.11 -14.49 -21.69
N LEU A 293 -9.80 -13.20 -21.51
CA LEU A 293 -9.57 -12.30 -22.64
C LEU A 293 -8.40 -12.77 -23.52
N ALA A 294 -7.33 -13.34 -22.93
CA ALA A 294 -6.21 -13.89 -23.67
C ALA A 294 -6.61 -15.10 -24.52
N ASP A 295 -7.45 -16.00 -24.01
CA ASP A 295 -7.96 -17.16 -24.77
C ASP A 295 -8.80 -16.73 -25.98
N HIS A 296 -9.62 -15.68 -25.83
CA HIS A 296 -10.43 -15.15 -26.94
C HIS A 296 -9.56 -14.56 -28.04
N VAL A 297 -8.45 -13.90 -27.70
CA VAL A 297 -7.45 -13.41 -28.68
C VAL A 297 -6.77 -14.59 -29.38
N VAL A 298 -6.35 -15.64 -28.65
CA VAL A 298 -5.83 -16.90 -29.25
C VAL A 298 -6.88 -17.55 -30.14
N GLY A 299 -8.16 -17.51 -29.76
CA GLY A 299 -9.29 -18.04 -30.51
C GLY A 299 -9.63 -17.23 -31.78
N GLY A 300 -8.92 -16.16 -32.09
CA GLY A 300 -9.04 -15.39 -33.32
C GLY A 300 -9.74 -14.04 -33.21
N ALA A 301 -10.22 -13.64 -32.01
CA ALA A 301 -10.73 -12.28 -31.79
C ALA A 301 -9.56 -11.29 -31.92
N SER A 302 -9.69 -10.31 -32.82
CA SER A 302 -8.61 -9.42 -33.21
C SER A 302 -8.87 -7.95 -32.90
N THR A 303 -10.10 -7.62 -32.44
CA THR A 303 -10.48 -6.28 -32.01
C THR A 303 -11.03 -6.31 -30.58
N THR A 304 -10.97 -5.18 -29.87
CA THR A 304 -11.50 -5.07 -28.50
C THR A 304 -13.00 -5.42 -28.46
N ALA A 305 -13.76 -5.05 -29.49
CA ALA A 305 -15.18 -5.37 -29.61
C ALA A 305 -15.43 -6.87 -29.82
N GLU A 306 -14.62 -7.55 -30.64
CA GLU A 306 -14.72 -9.01 -30.84
C GLU A 306 -14.38 -9.77 -29.56
N VAL A 307 -13.36 -9.32 -28.81
CA VAL A 307 -12.98 -9.91 -27.51
C VAL A 307 -14.12 -9.74 -26.50
N ALA A 308 -14.73 -8.55 -26.41
CA ALA A 308 -15.86 -8.29 -25.53
C ALA A 308 -17.06 -9.19 -25.87
N ALA A 309 -17.39 -9.33 -27.18
CA ALA A 309 -18.47 -10.18 -27.63
C ALA A 309 -18.21 -11.67 -27.32
N ALA A 310 -16.98 -12.15 -27.53
CA ALA A 310 -16.58 -13.52 -27.22
C ALA A 310 -16.61 -13.82 -25.71
N ALA A 311 -16.26 -12.82 -24.89
CA ALA A 311 -16.33 -12.91 -23.43
C ALA A 311 -17.76 -12.74 -22.86
N GLY A 312 -18.75 -12.35 -23.70
CA GLY A 312 -20.11 -12.03 -23.24
C GLY A 312 -20.14 -10.83 -22.27
N ALA A 313 -19.22 -9.87 -22.44
CA ALA A 313 -18.99 -8.77 -21.53
C ALA A 313 -19.30 -7.40 -22.18
N ASP A 314 -19.42 -6.36 -21.35
CA ASP A 314 -19.68 -5.00 -21.82
C ASP A 314 -18.53 -4.46 -22.67
N PRO A 315 -18.78 -4.03 -23.93
CA PRO A 315 -17.71 -3.66 -24.85
C PRO A 315 -16.96 -2.39 -24.43
N VAL A 316 -17.62 -1.45 -23.76
CA VAL A 316 -16.97 -0.20 -23.33
C VAL A 316 -15.99 -0.50 -22.17
N THR A 317 -16.44 -1.33 -21.23
CA THR A 317 -15.60 -1.74 -20.09
C THR A 317 -14.43 -2.60 -20.54
N VAL A 318 -14.63 -3.55 -21.47
CA VAL A 318 -13.54 -4.41 -21.99
C VAL A 318 -12.53 -3.61 -22.80
N ASP A 319 -12.96 -2.63 -23.62
CA ASP A 319 -12.04 -1.76 -24.34
C ASP A 319 -11.18 -0.94 -23.37
N ALA A 320 -11.80 -0.30 -22.35
CA ALA A 320 -11.08 0.46 -21.34
C ALA A 320 -10.10 -0.44 -20.55
N LEU A 321 -10.52 -1.67 -20.20
CA LEU A 321 -9.70 -2.65 -19.50
C LEU A 321 -8.47 -3.05 -20.32
N LEU A 322 -8.66 -3.39 -21.60
CA LEU A 322 -7.57 -3.77 -22.50
C LEU A 322 -6.58 -2.62 -22.72
N ARG A 323 -7.06 -1.38 -22.88
CA ARG A 323 -6.20 -0.18 -23.00
C ARG A 323 -5.43 0.09 -21.72
N HIS A 324 -6.07 -0.02 -20.55
CA HIS A 324 -5.37 0.12 -19.27
C HIS A 324 -4.25 -0.93 -19.14
N LEU A 325 -4.55 -2.18 -19.45
CA LEU A 325 -3.58 -3.28 -19.40
C LEU A 325 -2.49 -3.16 -20.49
N ALA A 326 -2.80 -2.56 -21.65
CA ALA A 326 -1.81 -2.26 -22.67
C ALA A 326 -0.82 -1.19 -22.20
N GLY A 327 -1.28 -0.15 -21.51
CA GLY A 327 -0.42 0.84 -20.85
C GLY A 327 0.52 0.24 -19.78
N ARG A 328 0.23 -0.98 -19.30
CA ARG A 328 1.06 -1.76 -18.37
C ARG A 328 1.83 -2.90 -19.05
N GLY A 329 1.81 -2.98 -20.38
CA GLY A 329 2.55 -3.98 -21.16
C GLY A 329 1.95 -5.40 -21.11
N VAL A 330 0.74 -5.58 -20.58
CA VAL A 330 0.08 -6.91 -20.49
C VAL A 330 -0.55 -7.31 -21.82
N PHE A 331 -1.23 -6.39 -22.52
CA PHE A 331 -1.71 -6.58 -23.89
C PHE A 331 -1.05 -5.55 -24.81
N ALA A 332 -1.22 -5.70 -26.13
CA ALA A 332 -0.92 -4.65 -27.08
C ALA A 332 -2.22 -4.24 -27.78
N VAL A 333 -2.53 -2.93 -27.78
CA VAL A 333 -3.71 -2.36 -28.44
C VAL A 333 -3.24 -1.24 -29.38
N ASP A 334 -3.61 -1.37 -30.67
CA ASP A 334 -3.34 -0.38 -31.71
C ASP A 334 -4.66 -0.05 -32.41
N GLY A 335 -5.16 1.16 -32.22
CA GLY A 335 -6.51 1.55 -32.62
C GLY A 335 -7.56 0.71 -31.88
N ASP A 336 -8.27 -0.16 -32.60
CA ASP A 336 -9.21 -1.16 -32.05
C ASP A 336 -8.63 -2.58 -32.03
N ARG A 337 -7.44 -2.78 -32.60
CA ARG A 337 -6.81 -4.12 -32.71
C ARG A 337 -6.10 -4.49 -31.42
N VAL A 338 -6.33 -5.72 -30.95
CA VAL A 338 -5.70 -6.28 -29.77
C VAL A 338 -4.83 -7.47 -30.15
N SER A 339 -3.69 -7.60 -29.47
CA SER A 339 -2.81 -8.77 -29.58
C SER A 339 -2.16 -9.11 -28.24
N LEU A 340 -1.67 -10.34 -28.12
CA LEU A 340 -0.98 -10.81 -26.91
C LEU A 340 0.45 -10.28 -26.87
N THR A 341 0.87 -9.88 -25.67
CA THR A 341 2.28 -9.74 -25.29
C THR A 341 2.76 -11.01 -24.58
N GLY A 342 4.05 -11.08 -24.22
CA GLY A 342 4.58 -12.17 -23.38
C GLY A 342 3.81 -12.32 -22.04
N PRO A 343 3.57 -11.24 -21.26
CA PRO A 343 2.73 -11.30 -20.07
C PRO A 343 1.31 -11.78 -20.32
N ALA A 344 0.63 -11.32 -21.38
CA ALA A 344 -0.72 -11.78 -21.71
C ALA A 344 -0.78 -13.27 -22.09
N ALA A 345 0.27 -13.81 -22.73
CA ALA A 345 0.35 -15.22 -23.04
C ALA A 345 0.32 -16.13 -21.79
N ALA A 346 0.83 -15.64 -20.66
CA ALA A 346 0.74 -16.36 -19.38
C ALA A 346 -0.70 -16.44 -18.82
N LEU A 347 -1.64 -15.67 -19.36
CA LEU A 347 -3.05 -15.70 -19.00
C LEU A 347 -3.90 -16.61 -19.89
N VAL A 348 -3.28 -17.38 -20.78
CA VAL A 348 -3.98 -18.41 -21.57
C VAL A 348 -4.23 -19.65 -20.70
N ASP A 349 -5.40 -20.30 -20.85
CA ASP A 349 -5.85 -21.36 -19.95
C ASP A 349 -4.95 -22.60 -19.91
N ASP A 350 -4.34 -22.97 -21.04
CA ASP A 350 -3.40 -24.09 -21.16
C ASP A 350 -1.92 -23.72 -20.99
N HIS A 351 -1.64 -22.51 -20.51
CA HIS A 351 -0.26 -22.13 -20.17
C HIS A 351 0.26 -22.94 -18.96
N PRO A 352 1.51 -23.47 -19.01
CA PRO A 352 2.04 -24.35 -17.95
C PRO A 352 2.07 -23.76 -16.54
N SER A 353 2.04 -22.43 -16.39
CA SER A 353 1.98 -21.77 -15.08
C SER A 353 0.60 -21.83 -14.41
N GLU A 354 -0.46 -22.18 -15.14
CA GLU A 354 -1.87 -22.11 -14.71
C GLU A 354 -2.27 -20.74 -14.11
N LEU A 355 -1.56 -19.67 -14.47
CA LEU A 355 -1.72 -18.35 -13.85
C LEU A 355 -3.14 -17.79 -14.05
N ARG A 356 -3.77 -18.05 -15.21
CA ARG A 356 -5.15 -17.66 -15.45
C ARG A 356 -6.11 -18.19 -14.37
N ARG A 357 -6.02 -19.51 -14.06
CA ARG A 357 -6.88 -20.15 -13.05
C ARG A 357 -6.64 -19.61 -11.65
N ARG A 358 -5.38 -19.30 -11.33
CA ARG A 358 -4.98 -18.72 -10.04
C ARG A 358 -5.49 -17.28 -9.85
N LEU A 359 -5.67 -16.55 -10.94
CA LEU A 359 -6.16 -15.16 -10.92
C LEU A 359 -7.67 -15.06 -11.15
N ASP A 360 -8.35 -16.14 -11.48
CA ASP A 360 -9.80 -16.19 -11.71
C ASP A 360 -10.56 -15.82 -10.43
N LEU A 361 -11.33 -14.74 -10.47
CA LEU A 361 -12.09 -14.23 -9.32
C LEU A 361 -13.20 -15.20 -8.87
N SER A 362 -13.63 -16.11 -9.73
CA SER A 362 -14.62 -17.15 -9.38
C SER A 362 -14.00 -18.37 -8.69
N GLY A 363 -12.67 -18.53 -8.79
CA GLY A 363 -11.96 -19.63 -8.15
C GLY A 363 -11.57 -19.34 -6.69
N ALA A 364 -11.10 -20.36 -5.98
CA ALA A 364 -10.76 -20.28 -4.57
C ALA A 364 -9.64 -19.26 -4.28
N GLU A 365 -8.55 -19.24 -5.07
CA GLU A 365 -7.50 -18.24 -4.92
C GLU A 365 -8.02 -16.81 -5.15
N GLY A 366 -8.90 -16.62 -6.15
CA GLY A 366 -9.56 -15.34 -6.40
C GLY A 366 -10.44 -14.90 -5.22
N ARG A 367 -11.17 -15.83 -4.63
CA ARG A 367 -11.99 -15.61 -3.44
C ARG A 367 -11.15 -15.23 -2.22
N MET A 368 -10.04 -15.95 -1.97
CA MET A 368 -9.08 -15.60 -0.93
C MET A 368 -8.48 -14.21 -1.12
N HIS A 369 -8.19 -13.82 -2.36
CA HIS A 369 -7.69 -12.48 -2.66
C HIS A 369 -8.73 -11.37 -2.45
N GLN A 370 -10.01 -11.63 -2.74
CA GLN A 370 -11.09 -10.67 -2.48
C GLN A 370 -11.32 -10.49 -0.96
N ALA A 371 -11.06 -11.53 -0.17
CA ALA A 371 -11.14 -11.47 1.29
C ALA A 371 -10.20 -10.42 1.93
N TRP A 372 -9.14 -9.98 1.22
CA TRP A 372 -8.26 -8.90 1.71
C TRP A 372 -9.00 -7.59 1.98
N SER A 373 -10.15 -7.35 1.36
CA SER A 373 -11.00 -6.20 1.69
C SER A 373 -11.54 -6.23 3.14
N GLY A 374 -11.55 -7.41 3.77
CA GLY A 374 -11.90 -7.63 5.18
C GLY A 374 -10.74 -7.49 6.16
N LEU A 375 -9.49 -7.24 5.69
CA LEU A 375 -8.31 -7.24 6.55
C LEU A 375 -8.37 -6.19 7.68
N LEU A 376 -9.02 -5.06 7.45
CA LEU A 376 -9.24 -4.06 8.51
C LEU A 376 -10.09 -4.61 9.65
N HIS A 377 -11.13 -5.38 9.33
CA HIS A 377 -11.95 -6.09 10.33
C HIS A 377 -11.07 -7.04 11.16
N THR A 378 -10.29 -7.90 10.48
CA THR A 378 -9.37 -8.83 11.16
C THR A 378 -8.37 -8.10 12.06
N ALA A 379 -7.78 -7.01 11.58
CA ALA A 379 -6.79 -6.24 12.34
C ALA A 379 -7.37 -5.56 13.58
N THR A 380 -8.66 -5.20 13.56
CA THR A 380 -9.32 -4.48 14.66
C THR A 380 -10.04 -5.40 15.66
N THR A 381 -10.51 -6.56 15.21
CA THR A 381 -11.32 -7.48 16.04
C THR A 381 -10.62 -8.79 16.35
N GLY A 382 -9.68 -9.22 15.51
CA GLY A 382 -9.09 -10.56 15.55
C GLY A 382 -9.92 -11.64 14.86
N GLU A 383 -11.14 -11.32 14.41
CA GLU A 383 -12.04 -12.25 13.71
C GLU A 383 -11.73 -12.32 12.21
N PRO A 384 -12.09 -13.43 11.52
CA PRO A 384 -11.83 -13.59 10.09
C PRO A 384 -12.52 -12.52 9.23
N GLY A 385 -11.75 -11.82 8.42
CA GLY A 385 -12.26 -10.86 7.44
C GLY A 385 -13.03 -11.53 6.30
N TYR A 386 -12.76 -12.80 6.02
CA TYR A 386 -13.47 -13.58 5.01
C TYR A 386 -14.98 -13.62 5.28
N GLU A 387 -15.36 -13.98 6.51
CA GLU A 387 -16.78 -14.05 6.91
C GLU A 387 -17.47 -12.69 6.80
N GLN A 388 -16.78 -11.62 7.16
CA GLN A 388 -17.29 -10.26 7.03
C GLN A 388 -17.54 -9.85 5.57
N VAL A 389 -16.72 -10.35 4.63
CA VAL A 389 -16.85 -10.05 3.19
C VAL A 389 -17.93 -10.90 2.52
N PHE A 390 -18.00 -12.18 2.84
CA PHE A 390 -18.83 -13.14 2.11
C PHE A 390 -20.07 -13.62 2.89
N GLY A 391 -20.17 -13.29 4.18
CA GLY A 391 -21.32 -13.66 5.04
C GLY A 391 -21.33 -15.12 5.50
N ALA A 392 -20.26 -15.88 5.23
CA ALA A 392 -20.06 -17.26 5.67
C ALA A 392 -18.58 -17.50 5.95
N GLY A 393 -18.27 -18.42 6.86
CA GLY A 393 -16.90 -18.87 7.07
C GLY A 393 -16.32 -19.54 5.82
N PHE A 394 -14.99 -19.51 5.65
CA PHE A 394 -14.33 -20.04 4.45
C PHE A 394 -14.70 -21.51 4.16
N TRP A 395 -14.66 -22.36 5.17
CA TRP A 395 -14.98 -23.78 5.01
C TRP A 395 -16.45 -24.03 4.69
N ASP A 396 -17.37 -23.26 5.28
CA ASP A 396 -18.81 -23.34 4.99
C ASP A 396 -19.11 -22.91 3.55
N ASP A 397 -18.43 -21.86 3.07
CA ASP A 397 -18.55 -21.38 1.70
C ASP A 397 -18.05 -22.43 0.68
N LEU A 398 -16.88 -23.05 0.93
CA LEU A 398 -16.40 -24.17 0.13
C LEU A 398 -17.36 -25.36 0.11
N HIS A 399 -17.95 -25.70 1.24
CA HIS A 399 -18.90 -26.82 1.33
C HIS A 399 -20.21 -26.53 0.56
N SER A 400 -20.59 -25.26 0.47
CA SER A 400 -21.81 -24.83 -0.21
C SER A 400 -21.69 -24.76 -1.74
N ASP A 401 -20.45 -24.62 -2.27
CA ASP A 401 -20.14 -24.45 -3.69
C ASP A 401 -19.16 -25.53 -4.20
N PRO A 402 -19.63 -26.58 -4.90
CA PRO A 402 -18.77 -27.64 -5.44
C PRO A 402 -17.70 -27.15 -6.43
N ALA A 403 -17.96 -26.05 -7.17
CA ALA A 403 -16.99 -25.50 -8.12
C ALA A 403 -15.85 -24.79 -7.37
N LEU A 404 -16.18 -24.07 -6.32
CA LEU A 404 -15.22 -23.43 -5.43
C LEU A 404 -14.35 -24.47 -4.70
N ALA A 405 -14.98 -25.53 -4.18
CA ALA A 405 -14.30 -26.66 -3.55
C ALA A 405 -13.29 -27.32 -4.51
N SER A 406 -13.73 -27.65 -5.74
CA SER A 406 -12.85 -28.24 -6.76
C SER A 406 -11.70 -27.32 -7.14
N SER A 407 -11.92 -25.99 -7.18
CA SER A 407 -10.85 -25.00 -7.42
C SER A 407 -9.83 -24.98 -6.27
N PHE A 408 -10.30 -25.13 -5.03
CA PHE A 408 -9.44 -25.20 -3.84
C PHE A 408 -8.61 -26.49 -3.81
N ASP A 409 -9.22 -27.63 -4.13
CA ASP A 409 -8.51 -28.90 -4.28
C ASP A 409 -7.38 -28.78 -5.32
N GLY A 410 -7.64 -28.12 -6.45
CA GLY A 410 -6.61 -27.83 -7.46
C GLY A 410 -5.49 -26.93 -6.94
N TYR A 411 -5.80 -25.93 -6.11
CA TYR A 411 -4.79 -25.10 -5.43
C TYR A 411 -3.91 -25.93 -4.49
N LEU A 412 -4.51 -26.75 -3.63
CA LEU A 412 -3.79 -27.63 -2.70
C LEU A 412 -2.94 -28.66 -3.46
N ALA A 413 -3.45 -29.25 -4.54
CA ALA A 413 -2.72 -30.22 -5.35
C ALA A 413 -1.44 -29.60 -5.98
N ARG A 414 -1.53 -28.37 -6.51
CA ARG A 414 -0.35 -27.65 -7.03
C ARG A 414 0.68 -27.41 -5.93
N TRP A 415 0.24 -26.99 -4.76
CA TRP A 415 1.13 -26.76 -3.64
C TRP A 415 1.77 -28.06 -3.16
N ALA A 416 1.03 -29.17 -3.12
CA ALA A 416 1.50 -30.48 -2.72
C ALA A 416 2.69 -30.98 -3.59
N THR A 417 2.74 -30.63 -4.89
CA THR A 417 3.88 -30.99 -5.75
C THR A 417 5.24 -30.45 -5.23
N VAL A 418 5.19 -29.36 -4.46
CA VAL A 418 6.39 -28.72 -3.91
C VAL A 418 6.85 -29.37 -2.61
N TRP A 419 5.93 -29.73 -1.72
CA TRP A 419 6.28 -30.13 -0.37
C TRP A 419 6.18 -31.64 -0.11
N VAL A 420 5.28 -32.37 -0.77
CA VAL A 420 5.12 -33.82 -0.55
C VAL A 420 6.42 -34.61 -0.79
N PRO A 421 7.20 -34.36 -1.88
CA PRO A 421 8.48 -35.05 -2.08
C PRO A 421 9.48 -34.79 -0.94
N ARG A 422 9.43 -33.62 -0.30
CA ARG A 422 10.31 -33.26 0.81
C ARG A 422 9.93 -33.98 2.09
N VAL A 423 8.62 -34.06 2.38
CA VAL A 423 8.10 -34.81 3.54
C VAL A 423 8.44 -36.30 3.40
N ARG A 424 8.24 -36.86 2.19
CA ARG A 424 8.61 -38.25 1.90
C ARG A 424 10.08 -38.53 2.16
N ALA A 425 10.97 -37.67 1.67
CA ALA A 425 12.41 -37.85 1.82
C ALA A 425 12.95 -37.44 3.20
N GLY A 426 12.23 -36.61 3.95
CA GLY A 426 12.68 -36.01 5.21
C GLY A 426 12.48 -36.86 6.46
N HIS A 427 11.87 -38.06 6.34
CA HIS A 427 11.57 -38.92 7.46
C HIS A 427 11.60 -40.41 7.07
N ASP A 428 11.91 -41.29 8.03
CA ASP A 428 11.87 -42.74 7.84
C ASP A 428 10.44 -43.29 8.04
N TRP A 429 9.66 -43.26 6.97
CA TRP A 429 8.26 -43.72 6.99
C TRP A 429 8.12 -45.22 7.03
N ALA A 430 9.14 -45.99 6.62
CA ALA A 430 9.12 -47.46 6.66
C ALA A 430 9.11 -48.05 8.10
N ARG A 431 9.36 -47.22 9.09
CA ARG A 431 9.27 -47.61 10.52
C ARG A 431 7.85 -47.81 11.02
N TYR A 432 6.84 -47.28 10.28
CA TYR A 432 5.45 -47.33 10.65
C TYR A 432 4.68 -48.41 9.88
N ALA A 433 3.88 -49.19 10.60
CA ALA A 433 3.03 -50.20 10.00
C ALA A 433 1.66 -49.63 9.55
N HIS A 434 1.18 -48.57 10.23
CA HIS A 434 -0.09 -47.94 9.90
C HIS A 434 -0.03 -46.40 10.08
N VAL A 435 -0.09 -45.69 8.98
CA VAL A 435 -0.10 -44.21 8.93
C VAL A 435 -1.56 -43.73 8.85
N VAL A 436 -1.96 -42.85 9.77
CA VAL A 436 -3.24 -42.14 9.73
C VAL A 436 -2.99 -40.69 9.31
N ASP A 437 -3.42 -40.32 8.11
CA ASP A 437 -3.28 -38.97 7.55
C ASP A 437 -4.56 -38.17 7.84
N VAL A 438 -4.46 -37.21 8.74
CA VAL A 438 -5.59 -36.46 9.28
C VAL A 438 -5.71 -35.11 8.61
N GLY A 439 -6.81 -34.86 7.91
CA GLY A 439 -6.96 -33.68 7.04
C GLY A 439 -6.06 -33.77 5.79
N GLY A 440 -5.84 -34.98 5.28
CA GLY A 440 -4.89 -35.25 4.19
C GLY A 440 -5.37 -34.84 2.79
N GLY A 441 -6.53 -34.16 2.68
CA GLY A 441 -7.07 -33.67 1.42
C GLY A 441 -7.34 -34.81 0.41
N MET A 442 -6.86 -34.66 -0.80
CA MET A 442 -7.01 -35.66 -1.86
C MET A 442 -6.13 -36.90 -1.67
N GLY A 443 -5.37 -37.03 -0.57
CA GLY A 443 -4.54 -38.19 -0.26
C GLY A 443 -3.20 -38.25 -0.99
N LEU A 444 -2.70 -37.13 -1.53
CA LEU A 444 -1.44 -37.07 -2.24
C LEU A 444 -0.25 -37.47 -1.36
N LEU A 445 -0.20 -36.94 -0.12
CA LEU A 445 0.85 -37.29 0.83
C LEU A 445 0.80 -38.78 1.17
N LEU A 446 -0.36 -39.28 1.60
CA LEU A 446 -0.49 -40.68 2.03
C LEU A 446 -0.12 -41.67 0.91
N ALA A 447 -0.53 -41.41 -0.34
CA ALA A 447 -0.14 -42.24 -1.47
C ALA A 447 1.39 -42.31 -1.65
N GLU A 448 2.08 -41.16 -1.58
CA GLU A 448 3.55 -41.12 -1.68
C GLU A 448 4.26 -41.79 -0.50
N LEU A 449 3.70 -41.68 0.73
CA LEU A 449 4.25 -42.38 1.89
C LEU A 449 4.10 -43.91 1.76
N LEU A 450 2.98 -44.38 1.20
CA LEU A 450 2.75 -45.80 0.95
C LEU A 450 3.62 -46.35 -0.21
N HIS A 451 4.05 -45.54 -1.14
CA HIS A 451 5.04 -45.92 -2.14
C HIS A 451 6.44 -46.08 -1.53
N GLU A 452 6.81 -45.21 -0.58
CA GLU A 452 8.10 -45.27 0.12
C GLU A 452 8.15 -46.44 1.11
N ALA A 453 7.00 -46.74 1.76
CA ALA A 453 6.84 -47.82 2.76
C ALA A 453 5.90 -48.92 2.23
N PRO A 454 6.40 -49.88 1.41
CA PRO A 454 5.55 -50.85 0.71
C PRO A 454 4.82 -51.83 1.62
N ASP A 455 5.30 -52.04 2.83
CA ASP A 455 4.68 -52.93 3.84
C ASP A 455 3.67 -52.17 4.74
N ALA A 456 3.64 -50.83 4.68
CA ALA A 456 2.73 -50.02 5.48
C ALA A 456 1.30 -49.99 4.91
N ARG A 457 0.35 -49.74 5.78
CA ARG A 457 -1.04 -49.39 5.48
C ARG A 457 -1.29 -47.93 5.81
N GLY A 458 -2.30 -47.36 5.19
CA GLY A 458 -2.70 -45.97 5.46
C GLY A 458 -4.19 -45.82 5.62
N THR A 459 -4.60 -44.84 6.41
CA THR A 459 -6.00 -44.40 6.50
C THR A 459 -6.01 -42.88 6.44
N ILE A 460 -6.76 -42.33 5.48
CA ILE A 460 -6.99 -40.89 5.43
C ILE A 460 -8.28 -40.53 6.17
N VAL A 461 -8.24 -39.51 7.01
CA VAL A 461 -9.41 -38.96 7.68
C VAL A 461 -9.74 -37.62 7.04
N GLU A 462 -10.88 -37.56 6.39
CA GLU A 462 -11.33 -36.39 5.66
C GLU A 462 -12.87 -36.31 5.62
N LEU A 463 -13.38 -35.12 5.26
CA LEU A 463 -14.81 -34.95 5.07
C LEU A 463 -15.33 -35.85 3.94
N PRO A 464 -16.61 -36.28 3.96
CA PRO A 464 -17.11 -37.33 3.06
C PRO A 464 -16.81 -37.12 1.58
N THR A 465 -16.95 -35.87 1.08
CA THR A 465 -16.73 -35.56 -0.34
C THR A 465 -15.24 -35.69 -0.70
N THR A 466 -14.36 -35.13 0.12
CA THR A 466 -12.90 -35.18 -0.09
C THR A 466 -12.37 -36.60 0.09
N ALA A 467 -12.89 -37.36 1.07
CA ALA A 467 -12.56 -38.77 1.25
C ALA A 467 -12.91 -39.63 0.01
N ALA A 468 -14.02 -39.35 -0.66
CA ALA A 468 -14.38 -40.02 -1.92
C ALA A 468 -13.38 -39.72 -3.05
N THR A 469 -12.90 -38.48 -3.13
CA THR A 469 -11.85 -38.07 -4.08
C THR A 469 -10.51 -38.75 -3.76
N ALA A 470 -10.15 -38.86 -2.48
CA ALA A 470 -8.95 -39.58 -2.04
C ALA A 470 -9.03 -41.09 -2.38
N ALA A 471 -10.18 -41.73 -2.21
CA ALA A 471 -10.35 -43.12 -2.59
C ALA A 471 -10.10 -43.35 -4.10
N TRP A 472 -10.65 -42.47 -4.96
CA TRP A 472 -10.39 -42.50 -6.40
C TRP A 472 -8.89 -42.28 -6.69
N TRP A 473 -8.24 -41.35 -5.99
CA TRP A 473 -6.80 -41.08 -6.15
C TRP A 473 -5.95 -42.29 -5.78
N PHE A 474 -6.26 -42.99 -4.68
CA PHE A 474 -5.55 -44.20 -4.28
C PHE A 474 -5.64 -45.33 -5.33
N GLU A 475 -6.78 -45.47 -6.03
CA GLU A 475 -6.92 -46.37 -7.17
C GLU A 475 -5.97 -45.96 -8.30
N GLN A 476 -5.91 -44.68 -8.66
CA GLN A 476 -5.05 -44.18 -9.72
C GLN A 476 -3.55 -44.37 -9.41
N GLN A 477 -3.20 -44.29 -8.12
CA GLN A 477 -1.82 -44.48 -7.64
C GLN A 477 -1.46 -45.95 -7.38
N GLY A 478 -2.40 -46.87 -7.51
CA GLY A 478 -2.16 -48.31 -7.30
C GLY A 478 -1.86 -48.67 -5.84
N VAL A 479 -2.36 -47.92 -4.87
CA VAL A 479 -2.18 -48.16 -3.43
C VAL A 479 -3.50 -48.49 -2.71
N ALA A 480 -4.61 -48.63 -3.43
CA ALA A 480 -5.96 -48.83 -2.88
C ALA A 480 -6.13 -50.11 -2.05
N ASP A 481 -5.25 -51.10 -2.25
CA ASP A 481 -5.24 -52.35 -1.43
C ASP A 481 -4.67 -52.12 -0.03
N ARG A 482 -3.96 -51.01 0.19
CA ARG A 482 -3.29 -50.62 1.46
C ARG A 482 -3.76 -49.29 2.02
N ALA A 483 -4.50 -48.51 1.23
CA ALA A 483 -5.04 -47.21 1.62
C ALA A 483 -6.56 -47.30 1.87
N ALA A 484 -7.01 -46.86 3.00
CA ALA A 484 -8.40 -46.76 3.39
C ALA A 484 -8.83 -45.32 3.59
N THR A 485 -10.13 -45.05 3.46
CA THR A 485 -10.73 -43.76 3.82
C THR A 485 -11.59 -43.88 5.08
N ALA A 486 -11.52 -42.92 5.98
CA ALA A 486 -12.38 -42.80 7.15
C ALA A 486 -13.07 -41.41 7.08
N PRO A 487 -14.28 -41.35 6.41
CA PRO A 487 -15.02 -40.10 6.32
C PRO A 487 -15.46 -39.61 7.71
N GLY A 488 -15.07 -38.40 8.09
CA GLY A 488 -15.39 -37.80 9.38
C GLY A 488 -14.62 -36.52 9.65
N SER A 489 -14.82 -35.97 10.85
CA SER A 489 -14.11 -34.79 11.32
C SER A 489 -12.92 -35.19 12.21
N PHE A 490 -11.83 -34.49 12.13
CA PHE A 490 -10.70 -34.66 13.04
C PHE A 490 -10.99 -34.16 14.47
N PHE A 491 -12.14 -33.56 14.71
CA PHE A 491 -12.66 -33.29 16.06
C PHE A 491 -13.35 -34.52 16.71
N ASP A 492 -13.67 -35.53 15.91
CA ASP A 492 -14.23 -36.79 16.36
C ASP A 492 -13.14 -37.79 16.70
N SER A 493 -13.52 -39.04 17.07
CA SER A 493 -12.55 -40.12 17.31
C SER A 493 -11.87 -40.54 15.99
N LEU A 494 -10.55 -40.65 16.01
CA LEU A 494 -9.73 -41.04 14.88
C LEU A 494 -9.46 -42.55 14.84
N PRO A 495 -9.21 -43.12 13.63
CA PRO A 495 -8.66 -44.48 13.53
C PRO A 495 -7.31 -44.61 14.24
N SER A 496 -7.04 -45.78 14.83
CA SER A 496 -5.76 -45.98 15.49
C SER A 496 -4.64 -46.29 14.50
N GLY A 497 -3.45 -45.73 14.78
CA GLY A 497 -2.24 -45.92 13.99
C GLY A 497 -0.97 -45.74 14.82
N ASP A 498 0.18 -46.15 14.28
CA ASP A 498 1.48 -45.91 14.89
C ASP A 498 2.18 -44.64 14.38
N ALA A 499 1.63 -44.04 13.31
CA ALA A 499 1.88 -42.64 12.94
C ALA A 499 0.55 -41.93 12.69
N VAL A 500 0.30 -40.80 13.37
CA VAL A 500 -0.81 -39.88 13.08
C VAL A 500 -0.21 -38.61 12.51
N VAL A 501 -0.46 -38.36 11.23
CA VAL A 501 0.13 -37.24 10.47
C VAL A 501 -0.87 -36.10 10.39
N LEU A 502 -0.44 -34.89 10.65
CA LEU A 502 -1.16 -33.63 10.49
C LEU A 502 -0.29 -32.70 9.62
N ALA A 503 -0.60 -32.60 8.33
CA ALA A 503 0.20 -31.84 7.38
C ALA A 503 -0.52 -30.56 6.96
N GLN A 504 -0.04 -29.41 7.44
CA GLN A 504 -0.62 -28.09 7.19
C GLN A 504 -2.11 -28.03 7.60
N VAL A 505 -2.40 -28.51 8.81
CA VAL A 505 -3.74 -28.55 9.40
C VAL A 505 -3.88 -27.57 10.54
N LEU A 506 -2.89 -27.56 11.47
CA LEU A 506 -3.03 -26.82 12.73
C LEU A 506 -2.97 -25.31 12.53
N HIS A 507 -2.36 -24.83 11.46
CA HIS A 507 -2.25 -23.40 11.17
C HIS A 507 -3.59 -22.75 10.81
N ASP A 508 -4.58 -23.52 10.38
CA ASP A 508 -5.93 -23.03 10.06
C ASP A 508 -6.78 -22.78 11.31
N TRP A 509 -6.36 -23.29 12.47
CA TRP A 509 -7.16 -23.35 13.68
C TRP A 509 -6.61 -22.47 14.81
N PRO A 510 -7.48 -21.81 15.60
CA PRO A 510 -7.07 -21.17 16.83
C PRO A 510 -6.53 -22.20 17.85
N ASP A 511 -5.76 -21.72 18.84
CA ASP A 511 -4.99 -22.59 19.76
C ASP A 511 -5.84 -23.63 20.48
N ASP A 512 -7.04 -23.29 20.91
CA ASP A 512 -7.91 -24.21 21.64
C ASP A 512 -8.39 -25.36 20.75
N ASP A 513 -8.71 -25.08 19.50
CA ASP A 513 -9.10 -26.10 18.52
C ASP A 513 -7.89 -26.93 18.06
N ALA A 514 -6.73 -26.30 17.85
CA ALA A 514 -5.48 -27.01 17.56
C ALA A 514 -5.11 -28.01 18.69
N VAL A 515 -5.30 -27.63 19.96
CA VAL A 515 -5.12 -28.54 21.10
C VAL A 515 -6.12 -29.70 21.08
N ARG A 516 -7.38 -29.43 20.72
CA ARG A 516 -8.39 -30.53 20.60
C ARG A 516 -8.01 -31.53 19.50
N ILE A 517 -7.54 -31.01 18.32
CA ILE A 517 -7.07 -31.88 17.23
C ILE A 517 -5.88 -32.72 17.69
N LEU A 518 -4.89 -32.11 18.33
CA LEU A 518 -3.74 -32.83 18.88
C LEU A 518 -4.12 -33.87 19.93
N ALA A 519 -5.09 -33.59 20.78
CA ALA A 519 -5.59 -34.56 21.77
C ALA A 519 -6.24 -35.78 21.09
N ARG A 520 -7.03 -35.56 20.01
CA ARG A 520 -7.58 -36.65 19.20
C ARG A 520 -6.48 -37.47 18.52
N ALA A 521 -5.47 -36.81 17.99
CA ALA A 521 -4.30 -37.49 17.41
C ALA A 521 -3.55 -38.33 18.46
N ALA A 522 -3.38 -37.80 19.68
CA ALA A 522 -2.76 -38.54 20.77
C ALA A 522 -3.56 -39.80 21.21
N GLU A 523 -4.90 -39.68 21.30
CA GLU A 523 -5.80 -40.79 21.63
C GLU A 523 -5.79 -41.89 20.57
N ALA A 524 -5.48 -41.58 19.31
CA ALA A 524 -5.42 -42.53 18.21
C ALA A 524 -4.10 -43.30 18.11
N LEU A 525 -3.07 -42.90 18.86
CA LEU A 525 -1.77 -43.59 18.84
C LEU A 525 -1.85 -44.99 19.41
N THR A 526 -1.22 -45.94 18.74
CA THR A 526 -0.86 -47.23 19.33
C THR A 526 0.38 -47.10 20.22
N ASP A 527 0.69 -48.11 21.03
CA ASP A 527 1.85 -48.10 21.90
C ASP A 527 3.15 -47.83 21.16
N GLY A 528 3.87 -46.80 21.57
CA GLY A 528 5.11 -46.36 20.94
C GLY A 528 4.96 -45.54 19.66
N GLY A 529 3.71 -45.22 19.27
CA GLY A 529 3.40 -44.38 18.08
C GLY A 529 3.81 -42.92 18.24
N ARG A 530 3.72 -42.18 17.14
CA ARG A 530 4.08 -40.77 17.04
C ARG A 530 2.98 -39.94 16.37
N VAL A 531 2.76 -38.72 16.86
CA VAL A 531 2.10 -37.68 16.04
C VAL A 531 3.20 -36.96 15.27
N VAL A 532 3.01 -36.83 13.95
CA VAL A 532 3.95 -36.17 13.04
C VAL A 532 3.27 -34.96 12.47
N LEU A 533 3.75 -33.76 12.83
CA LEU A 533 3.29 -32.53 12.26
C LEU A 533 4.17 -32.14 11.08
N VAL A 534 3.58 -31.63 10.03
CA VAL A 534 4.27 -30.98 8.91
C VAL A 534 3.71 -29.57 8.78
N GLU A 535 4.44 -28.59 9.29
CA GLU A 535 3.96 -27.23 9.41
C GLU A 535 5.01 -26.20 9.00
N ARG A 536 4.57 -25.02 8.61
CA ARG A 536 5.47 -23.86 8.49
C ARG A 536 5.78 -23.34 9.88
N LEU A 537 7.06 -23.08 10.14
CA LEU A 537 7.42 -22.35 11.36
C LEU A 537 7.46 -20.86 11.09
N ARG A 538 6.77 -20.09 11.93
CA ARG A 538 6.89 -18.63 11.95
C ARG A 538 8.34 -18.25 12.23
N SER A 539 8.95 -17.49 11.32
CA SER A 539 10.28 -16.93 11.50
C SER A 539 10.24 -15.41 11.40
N ALA A 540 11.25 -14.73 11.94
CA ALA A 540 11.43 -13.30 11.79
C ALA A 540 11.87 -12.88 10.36
N ALA A 541 12.09 -13.84 9.46
CA ALA A 541 12.51 -13.56 8.09
C ALA A 541 11.34 -13.05 7.25
N ASP A 542 11.64 -12.09 6.37
CA ASP A 542 10.69 -11.51 5.42
C ASP A 542 10.02 -12.58 4.54
N GLY A 543 8.71 -12.41 4.31
CA GLY A 543 7.88 -13.27 3.44
C GLY A 543 6.93 -14.23 4.17
N GLN A 544 7.13 -14.53 5.45
CA GLN A 544 6.22 -15.40 6.20
C GLN A 544 5.06 -14.63 6.85
N ALA A 545 5.20 -13.34 7.10
CA ALA A 545 4.13 -12.50 7.61
C ALA A 545 2.87 -12.51 6.73
N ALA A 546 3.05 -12.59 5.40
CA ALA A 546 1.94 -12.67 4.45
C ALA A 546 1.07 -13.91 4.65
N MET A 547 1.67 -15.08 4.96
CA MET A 547 0.92 -16.31 5.26
C MET A 547 0.18 -16.19 6.58
N THR A 548 0.81 -15.65 7.63
CA THR A 548 0.12 -15.36 8.90
C THR A 548 -1.09 -14.44 8.69
N LEU A 549 -0.93 -13.36 7.90
CA LEU A 549 -2.06 -12.48 7.57
C LEU A 549 -3.15 -13.23 6.81
N LEU A 550 -2.79 -14.11 5.87
CA LEU A 550 -3.74 -14.92 5.13
C LEU A 550 -4.53 -15.84 6.07
N MET A 551 -3.85 -16.63 6.92
CA MET A 551 -4.48 -17.53 7.89
C MET A 551 -5.41 -16.77 8.84
N ARG A 552 -4.95 -15.63 9.37
CA ARG A 552 -5.77 -14.78 10.24
C ARG A 552 -7.02 -14.25 9.55
N ASN A 553 -6.87 -13.83 8.28
CA ASN A 553 -7.98 -13.22 7.52
C ASN A 553 -8.99 -14.25 7.00
N LEU A 554 -8.57 -15.50 6.76
CA LEU A 554 -9.45 -16.57 6.27
C LEU A 554 -10.10 -17.39 7.40
N PHE A 555 -9.33 -17.75 8.48
CA PHE A 555 -9.71 -18.83 9.38
C PHE A 555 -9.60 -18.48 10.89
N ALA A 556 -9.12 -17.31 11.27
CA ALA A 556 -8.64 -16.98 12.62
C ALA A 556 -7.44 -17.86 13.09
N GLY A 557 -6.86 -18.65 12.20
CA GLY A 557 -5.65 -19.43 12.42
C GLY A 557 -4.37 -18.58 12.45
N THR A 558 -3.22 -19.21 12.62
CA THR A 558 -1.93 -18.51 12.62
C THR A 558 -0.77 -19.44 12.36
N GLU A 559 0.27 -18.94 11.69
CA GLU A 559 1.57 -19.62 11.68
C GLU A 559 2.21 -19.52 13.07
N ARG A 560 2.84 -20.63 13.54
CA ARG A 560 3.41 -20.79 14.87
C ARG A 560 4.90 -21.06 14.79
N ASP A 561 5.65 -20.71 15.83
CA ASP A 561 7.02 -21.17 15.99
C ASP A 561 7.10 -22.50 16.74
N LEU A 562 8.31 -23.03 16.93
CA LEU A 562 8.49 -24.32 17.58
C LEU A 562 8.06 -24.31 19.06
N ASP A 563 8.26 -23.20 19.76
CA ASP A 563 7.87 -23.04 21.15
C ASP A 563 6.34 -23.03 21.29
N ASP A 564 5.63 -22.38 20.34
CA ASP A 564 4.17 -22.40 20.26
C ASP A 564 3.67 -23.85 20.07
N PHE A 565 4.24 -24.59 19.09
CA PHE A 565 3.87 -26.00 18.88
C PHE A 565 4.17 -26.88 20.11
N ALA A 566 5.30 -26.67 20.80
CA ALA A 566 5.62 -27.35 22.02
C ALA A 566 4.62 -27.05 23.15
N ALA A 567 4.15 -25.82 23.26
CA ALA A 567 3.13 -25.43 24.22
C ALA A 567 1.77 -26.07 23.89
N LEU A 568 1.33 -26.09 22.63
CA LEU A 568 0.09 -26.77 22.21
C LEU A 568 0.17 -28.29 22.48
N ALA A 569 1.28 -28.93 22.08
CA ALA A 569 1.54 -30.34 22.34
C ALA A 569 1.47 -30.65 23.83
N GLY A 570 2.07 -29.79 24.67
CA GLY A 570 2.04 -29.93 26.12
C GLY A 570 0.63 -29.88 26.72
N ARG A 571 -0.25 -29.02 26.19
CA ARG A 571 -1.66 -28.95 26.59
C ARG A 571 -2.45 -30.19 26.14
N ALA A 572 -2.03 -30.83 25.04
CA ALA A 572 -2.64 -32.08 24.53
C ALA A 572 -2.03 -33.36 25.12
N GLY A 573 -1.13 -33.29 26.12
CA GLY A 573 -0.49 -34.44 26.72
C GLY A 573 0.67 -35.03 25.89
N LEU A 574 1.19 -34.26 24.93
CA LEU A 574 2.30 -34.66 24.06
C LEU A 574 3.58 -33.89 24.39
N ALA A 575 4.72 -34.37 23.91
CA ALA A 575 6.03 -33.72 24.01
C ALA A 575 6.72 -33.76 22.64
N VAL A 576 7.39 -32.68 22.25
CA VAL A 576 8.26 -32.64 21.07
C VAL A 576 9.50 -33.48 21.31
N VAL A 577 9.78 -34.44 20.43
CA VAL A 577 10.94 -35.36 20.55
C VAL A 577 11.90 -35.26 19.35
N GLY A 578 11.49 -34.61 18.25
CA GLY A 578 12.34 -34.41 17.09
C GLY A 578 11.82 -33.32 16.21
N THR A 579 12.72 -32.67 15.46
CA THR A 579 12.39 -31.68 14.42
C THR A 579 13.36 -31.83 13.27
N SER A 580 12.85 -31.65 12.04
CA SER A 580 13.64 -31.65 10.80
C SER A 580 13.18 -30.52 9.90
N ASP A 581 14.14 -29.75 9.36
CA ASP A 581 13.85 -28.75 8.32
C ASP A 581 13.71 -29.45 6.96
N LEU A 582 12.56 -29.27 6.33
CA LEU A 582 12.25 -29.85 5.01
C LEU A 582 12.55 -28.87 3.86
N GLY A 583 13.06 -27.67 4.17
CA GLY A 583 13.20 -26.58 3.23
C GLY A 583 11.85 -25.89 2.93
N VAL A 584 11.91 -24.82 2.15
CA VAL A 584 10.75 -23.96 1.78
C VAL A 584 9.92 -23.46 2.98
N GLY A 585 10.57 -23.38 4.16
CA GLY A 585 9.95 -22.95 5.42
C GLY A 585 9.11 -24.01 6.11
N LEU A 586 9.06 -25.25 5.60
CA LEU A 586 8.36 -26.38 6.21
C LEU A 586 9.26 -27.15 7.16
N HIS A 587 8.69 -27.60 8.25
CA HIS A 587 9.34 -28.44 9.26
C HIS A 587 8.49 -29.66 9.56
N LEU A 588 9.15 -30.76 9.81
CA LEU A 588 8.55 -31.95 10.40
C LEU A 588 8.83 -31.94 11.90
N ILE A 589 7.79 -32.11 12.71
CA ILE A 589 7.86 -32.11 14.18
C ILE A 589 7.28 -33.43 14.67
N GLU A 590 8.11 -34.23 15.35
CA GLU A 590 7.68 -35.48 15.98
C GLU A 590 7.24 -35.23 17.42
N LEU A 591 6.07 -35.77 17.78
CA LEU A 591 5.52 -35.70 19.13
C LEU A 591 5.28 -37.11 19.67
N GLU A 592 5.50 -37.30 20.97
CA GLU A 592 5.14 -38.53 21.69
C GLU A 592 4.26 -38.23 22.90
N PRO A 593 3.44 -39.19 23.35
CA PRO A 593 2.71 -39.07 24.63
C PRO A 593 3.67 -38.77 25.77
N ARG A 594 3.31 -37.85 26.64
CA ARG A 594 4.05 -37.61 27.88
C ARG A 594 3.86 -38.82 28.82
N PRO A 595 4.92 -39.26 29.50
CA PRO A 595 4.85 -40.39 30.44
C PRO A 595 3.90 -40.12 31.62
#